data_808cc37576333055b7bdcb1ffbf7d2e6
#
_entry.id   808cc37576333055b7bdcb1ffbf7d2e6
#
_cell.length_a   1.000
_cell.length_b   1.000
_cell.length_c   1.000
_cell.angle_alpha   90.00
_cell.angle_beta   90.00
_cell.angle_gamma   90.00
#
_symmetry.space_group_name_H-M   'P 1'
#
loop_
_entity.id
_entity.type
_entity.pdbx_description
1 polymer ?
#
loop_
_entity_poly.entity_id
_entity_poly.type
_entity_poly.pdbx_seq_one_letter_code
_entity_poly.pdbx_strand_id
1 'polypeptide(L)'
;METYMETLGCRAKEASRAAAKLTTVEKNRGLEFVAEELCLRKEELLSENEKDMEAAREQGMSEALQDRLRLTQARIEAMAEGLRQIAGLSDPIGEVLSMKNRPNGLRIGKKRVPLGVV
;
A
#
# COMPACT_ATOMS: atom_id res chain seq x y z
N MET A 1 -13.76 4.12 -27.67
CA MET A 1 -13.42 2.85 -26.96
C MET A 1 -12.51 3.24 -25.80
N GLU A 2 -12.98 3.07 -24.57
CA GLU A 2 -12.19 3.39 -23.38
C GLU A 2 -11.00 2.44 -23.31
N THR A 3 -9.79 2.96 -23.11
CA THR A 3 -8.60 2.14 -23.00
C THR A 3 -8.55 1.44 -21.65
N TYR A 4 -7.81 0.32 -21.54
CA TYR A 4 -7.60 -0.38 -20.27
C TYR A 4 -7.09 0.58 -19.17
N MET A 5 -6.18 1.49 -19.52
CA MET A 5 -5.60 2.46 -18.58
C MET A 5 -6.61 3.51 -18.12
N GLU A 6 -7.50 3.98 -19.00
CA GLU A 6 -8.59 4.91 -18.64
C GLU A 6 -9.55 4.24 -17.65
N THR A 7 -9.98 3.02 -17.93
CA THR A 7 -10.85 2.24 -17.04
C THR A 7 -10.18 2.02 -15.68
N LEU A 8 -8.91 1.64 -15.66
CA LEU A 8 -8.14 1.44 -14.43
C LEU A 8 -8.04 2.73 -13.61
N GLY A 9 -7.71 3.85 -14.26
CA GLY A 9 -7.62 5.17 -13.63
C GLY A 9 -8.96 5.64 -13.05
N CYS A 10 -10.07 5.44 -13.76
CA CYS A 10 -11.41 5.77 -13.29
C CYS A 10 -11.78 4.95 -12.05
N ARG A 11 -11.55 3.65 -12.06
CA ARG A 11 -11.80 2.76 -10.91
C ARG A 11 -10.94 3.12 -9.70
N ALA A 12 -9.65 3.42 -9.90
CA ALA A 12 -8.76 3.86 -8.85
C ALA A 12 -9.23 5.18 -8.22
N LYS A 13 -9.66 6.14 -9.05
CA LYS A 13 -10.19 7.43 -8.58
C LYS A 13 -11.49 7.27 -7.78
N GLU A 14 -12.37 6.38 -8.18
CA GLU A 14 -13.59 6.06 -7.45
C GLU A 14 -13.25 5.43 -6.09
N ALA A 15 -12.36 4.42 -6.08
CA ALA A 15 -11.90 3.76 -4.87
C ALA A 15 -11.21 4.74 -3.90
N SER A 16 -10.44 5.72 -4.41
CA SER A 16 -9.78 6.73 -3.58
C SER A 16 -10.74 7.58 -2.76
N ARG A 17 -11.96 7.84 -3.28
CA ARG A 17 -13.01 8.58 -2.55
C ARG A 17 -13.54 7.80 -1.34
N ALA A 18 -13.65 6.48 -1.47
CA ALA A 18 -14.01 5.60 -0.36
C ALA A 18 -12.84 5.50 0.64
N ALA A 19 -11.62 5.29 0.15
CA ALA A 19 -10.42 5.18 0.97
C ALA A 19 -10.13 6.45 1.80
N ALA A 20 -10.43 7.63 1.24
CA ALA A 20 -10.26 8.91 1.95
C ALA A 20 -11.17 9.08 3.20
N LYS A 21 -12.20 8.25 3.33
CA LYS A 21 -13.15 8.28 4.46
C LYS A 21 -12.80 7.26 5.55
N LEU A 22 -11.84 6.37 5.30
CA LEU A 22 -11.45 5.35 6.25
C LEU A 22 -10.83 5.99 7.50
N THR A 23 -11.23 5.49 8.64
CA THR A 23 -10.63 5.82 9.93
C THR A 23 -9.26 5.12 10.06
N THR A 24 -8.42 5.61 10.97
CA THR A 24 -7.15 4.95 11.32
C THR A 24 -7.35 3.49 11.73
N VAL A 25 -8.40 3.21 12.50
CA VAL A 25 -8.74 1.84 12.94
C VAL A 25 -9.04 0.93 11.75
N GLU A 26 -9.82 1.39 10.79
CA GLU A 26 -10.16 0.62 9.58
C GLU A 26 -8.93 0.38 8.71
N LYS A 27 -8.06 1.38 8.54
CA LYS A 27 -6.79 1.24 7.82
C LYS A 27 -5.88 0.22 8.48
N ASN A 28 -5.69 0.32 9.79
CA ASN A 28 -4.84 -0.60 10.54
C ASN A 28 -5.38 -2.02 10.51
N ARG A 29 -6.70 -2.21 10.65
CA ARG A 29 -7.34 -3.52 10.50
C ARG A 29 -7.10 -4.12 9.12
N GLY A 30 -7.14 -3.30 8.06
CA GLY A 30 -6.81 -3.74 6.70
C GLY A 30 -5.36 -4.20 6.58
N LEU A 31 -4.40 -3.47 7.16
CA LEU A 31 -2.98 -3.83 7.16
C LEU A 31 -2.72 -5.13 7.92
N GLU A 32 -3.33 -5.30 9.10
CA GLU A 32 -3.24 -6.53 9.90
C GLU A 32 -3.81 -7.73 9.15
N PHE A 33 -4.99 -7.58 8.54
CA PHE A 33 -5.60 -8.63 7.73
C PHE A 33 -4.69 -9.08 6.58
N VAL A 34 -4.08 -8.13 5.85
CA VAL A 34 -3.14 -8.46 4.76
C VAL A 34 -1.90 -9.16 5.31
N ALA A 35 -1.38 -8.74 6.46
CA ALA A 35 -0.23 -9.38 7.10
C ALA A 35 -0.54 -10.84 7.50
N GLU A 36 -1.74 -11.09 8.03
CA GLU A 36 -2.21 -12.45 8.37
C GLU A 36 -2.36 -13.31 7.11
N GLU A 37 -3.00 -12.81 6.06
CA GLU A 37 -3.20 -13.53 4.79
C GLU A 37 -1.86 -13.87 4.10
N LEU A 38 -0.87 -12.98 4.13
CA LEU A 38 0.47 -13.28 3.63
C LEU A 38 1.10 -14.48 4.33
N CYS A 39 0.94 -14.56 5.65
CA CYS A 39 1.46 -15.68 6.43
C CYS A 39 0.67 -16.98 6.22
N LEU A 40 -0.66 -16.89 6.13
CA LEU A 40 -1.54 -18.05 5.94
C LEU A 40 -1.37 -18.68 4.55
N ARG A 41 -1.22 -17.84 3.52
CA ARG A 41 -1.12 -18.27 2.12
C ARG A 41 0.33 -18.34 1.61
N LYS A 42 1.31 -18.40 2.49
CA LYS A 42 2.73 -18.36 2.11
C LYS A 42 3.13 -19.49 1.15
N GLU A 43 2.61 -20.68 1.33
CA GLU A 43 2.93 -21.83 0.47
C GLU A 43 2.39 -21.65 -0.95
N GLU A 44 1.18 -21.10 -1.08
CA GLU A 44 0.59 -20.74 -2.37
C GLU A 44 1.45 -19.65 -3.05
N LEU A 45 1.82 -18.61 -2.32
CA LEU A 45 2.64 -17.53 -2.85
C LEU A 45 4.03 -18.02 -3.31
N LEU A 46 4.66 -18.92 -2.55
CA LEU A 46 5.94 -19.51 -2.92
C LEU A 46 5.81 -20.39 -4.18
N SER A 47 4.74 -21.16 -4.29
CA SER A 47 4.46 -22.00 -5.46
C SER A 47 4.26 -21.17 -6.73
N GLU A 48 3.50 -20.09 -6.65
CA GLU A 48 3.30 -19.18 -7.79
C GLU A 48 4.59 -18.42 -8.14
N ASN A 49 5.35 -18.00 -7.14
CA ASN A 49 6.63 -17.33 -7.37
C ASN A 49 7.67 -18.24 -8.05
N GLU A 50 7.68 -19.55 -7.80
CA GLU A 50 8.58 -20.45 -8.52
C GLU A 50 8.28 -20.50 -10.01
N LYS A 51 7.02 -20.40 -10.44
CA LYS A 51 6.66 -20.29 -11.86
C LYS A 51 7.21 -18.99 -12.47
N ASP A 52 7.14 -17.88 -11.72
CA ASP A 52 7.73 -16.61 -12.15
C ASP A 52 9.26 -16.72 -12.25
N MET A 53 9.90 -17.44 -11.32
CA MET A 53 11.34 -17.67 -11.33
C MET A 53 11.78 -18.54 -12.52
N GLU A 54 11.01 -19.56 -12.89
CA GLU A 54 11.27 -20.37 -14.08
C GLU A 54 11.18 -19.52 -15.35
N ALA A 55 10.10 -18.75 -15.50
CA ALA A 55 9.93 -17.85 -16.63
C ALA A 55 11.06 -16.79 -16.72
N ALA A 56 11.50 -16.27 -15.58
CA ALA A 56 12.61 -15.33 -15.53
C ALA A 56 13.95 -15.94 -15.98
N ARG A 57 14.22 -17.21 -15.62
CA ARG A 57 15.41 -17.94 -16.07
C ARG A 57 15.38 -18.18 -17.59
N GLU A 58 14.22 -18.62 -18.12
CA GLU A 58 14.02 -18.84 -19.54
C GLU A 58 14.22 -17.58 -20.38
N GLN A 59 13.80 -16.42 -19.85
CA GLN A 59 13.97 -15.12 -20.50
C GLN A 59 15.38 -14.52 -20.33
N GLY A 60 16.30 -15.22 -19.67
CA GLY A 60 17.68 -14.76 -19.46
C GLY A 60 17.80 -13.58 -18.51
N MET A 61 16.87 -13.43 -17.55
CA MET A 61 16.94 -12.38 -16.54
C MET A 61 18.22 -12.48 -15.72
N SER A 62 18.87 -11.33 -15.44
CA SER A 62 20.11 -11.30 -14.64
C SER A 62 19.89 -11.81 -13.20
N GLU A 63 20.92 -12.39 -12.60
CA GLU A 63 20.85 -12.93 -11.23
C GLU A 63 20.39 -11.89 -10.20
N ALA A 64 20.82 -10.63 -10.35
CA ALA A 64 20.41 -9.55 -9.46
C ALA A 64 18.90 -9.26 -9.52
N LEU A 65 18.31 -9.34 -10.72
CA LEU A 65 16.85 -9.18 -10.88
C LEU A 65 16.11 -10.43 -10.43
N GLN A 66 16.66 -11.63 -10.67
CA GLN A 66 16.09 -12.87 -10.15
C GLN A 66 16.07 -12.88 -8.61
N ASP A 67 17.12 -12.38 -7.93
CA ASP A 67 17.12 -12.27 -6.46
C ASP A 67 16.03 -11.32 -5.95
N ARG A 68 15.78 -10.22 -6.65
CA ARG A 68 14.68 -9.30 -6.30
C ARG A 68 13.30 -9.90 -6.52
N LEU A 69 13.14 -10.74 -7.55
CA LEU A 69 11.89 -11.42 -7.86
C LEU A 69 11.60 -12.56 -6.87
N ARG A 70 12.64 -13.23 -6.39
CA ARG A 70 12.53 -14.42 -5.55
C ARG A 70 11.89 -14.13 -4.21
N LEU A 71 10.79 -14.82 -3.90
CA LEU A 71 10.23 -14.90 -2.56
C LEU A 71 10.85 -16.07 -1.78
N THR A 72 10.95 -15.88 -0.49
CA THR A 72 11.27 -16.91 0.50
C THR A 72 10.32 -16.78 1.66
N GLN A 73 10.19 -17.82 2.48
CA GLN A 73 9.38 -17.73 3.71
C GLN A 73 9.79 -16.52 4.55
N ALA A 74 11.07 -16.31 4.76
CA ALA A 74 11.58 -15.18 5.53
C ALA A 74 11.23 -13.81 4.91
N ARG A 75 11.24 -13.70 3.58
CA ARG A 75 10.84 -12.46 2.89
C ARG A 75 9.35 -12.20 3.04
N ILE A 76 8.49 -13.22 2.96
CA ILE A 76 7.04 -13.08 3.17
C ILE A 76 6.76 -12.67 4.63
N GLU A 77 7.40 -13.31 5.60
CA GLU A 77 7.27 -12.95 7.02
C GLU A 77 7.75 -11.53 7.29
N ALA A 78 8.85 -11.09 6.66
CA ALA A 78 9.32 -9.71 6.75
C ALA A 78 8.35 -8.69 6.13
N MET A 79 7.67 -9.05 5.03
CA MET A 79 6.61 -8.21 4.44
C MET A 79 5.43 -8.07 5.40
N ALA A 80 4.97 -9.15 6.01
CA ALA A 80 3.91 -9.14 7.00
C ALA A 80 4.28 -8.29 8.22
N GLU A 81 5.52 -8.43 8.72
CA GLU A 81 6.01 -7.61 9.82
C GLU A 81 6.10 -6.13 9.44
N GLY A 82 6.53 -5.81 8.23
CA GLY A 82 6.52 -4.43 7.71
C GLY A 82 5.13 -3.79 7.73
N LEU A 83 4.08 -4.55 7.38
CA LEU A 83 2.69 -4.09 7.45
C LEU A 83 2.25 -3.81 8.89
N ARG A 84 2.63 -4.67 9.84
CA ARG A 84 2.35 -4.46 11.28
C ARG A 84 3.07 -3.23 11.83
N GLN A 85 4.32 -3.01 11.41
CA GLN A 85 5.07 -1.81 11.78
C GLN A 85 4.38 -0.54 11.26
N ILE A 86 3.88 -0.55 10.02
CA ILE A 86 3.10 0.57 9.46
C ILE A 86 1.82 0.80 10.25
N ALA A 87 1.10 -0.25 10.64
CA ALA A 87 -0.11 -0.15 11.47
C ALA A 87 0.17 0.46 12.85
N GLY A 88 1.41 0.30 13.36
CA GLY A 88 1.86 0.91 14.62
C GLY A 88 2.26 2.39 14.50
N LEU A 89 2.38 2.94 13.29
CA LEU A 89 2.71 4.37 13.09
C LEU A 89 1.48 5.25 13.30
N SER A 90 1.71 6.51 13.67
CA SER A 90 0.63 7.50 13.70
C SER A 90 0.11 7.79 12.30
N ASP A 91 -1.22 7.83 12.14
CA ASP A 91 -1.85 8.19 10.87
C ASP A 91 -1.61 9.68 10.58
N PRO A 92 -0.96 10.04 9.47
CA PRO A 92 -0.69 11.43 9.15
C PRO A 92 -1.93 12.19 8.65
N ILE A 93 -2.99 11.46 8.23
CA ILE A 93 -4.17 12.09 7.65
C ILE A 93 -5.00 12.75 8.74
N GLY A 94 -5.29 14.04 8.54
CA GLY A 94 -6.02 14.84 9.49
C GLY A 94 -5.16 15.60 10.49
N GLU A 95 -3.84 15.37 10.50
CA GLU A 95 -2.90 16.12 11.34
C GLU A 95 -2.95 17.62 11.02
N VAL A 96 -3.11 18.45 12.07
CA VAL A 96 -3.06 19.91 11.95
C VAL A 96 -1.64 20.41 12.20
N LEU A 97 -0.99 20.88 11.15
CA LEU A 97 0.40 21.33 11.21
C LEU A 97 0.55 22.73 11.82
N SER A 98 -0.44 23.59 11.63
CA SER A 98 -0.46 24.93 12.18
C SER A 98 -1.88 25.50 12.22
N MET A 99 -2.11 26.45 13.14
CA MET A 99 -3.35 27.20 13.23
C MET A 99 -2.99 28.65 13.58
N LYS A 100 -3.50 29.63 12.84
CA LYS A 100 -3.19 31.06 13.03
C LYS A 100 -4.46 31.90 12.99
N ASN A 101 -4.60 32.81 13.94
CA ASN A 101 -5.63 33.84 13.90
C ASN A 101 -5.16 34.99 12.99
N ARG A 102 -6.04 35.48 12.16
CA ARG A 102 -5.80 36.67 11.33
C ARG A 102 -6.40 37.94 11.97
N PRO A 103 -5.89 39.13 11.63
CA PRO A 103 -6.42 40.37 12.20
C PRO A 103 -7.92 40.60 11.96
N ASN A 104 -8.48 40.01 10.88
CA ASN A 104 -9.90 40.06 10.57
C ASN A 104 -10.77 39.02 11.31
N GLY A 105 -10.19 38.31 12.29
CA GLY A 105 -10.88 37.27 13.09
C GLY A 105 -10.93 35.89 12.47
N LEU A 106 -10.45 35.67 11.22
CA LEU A 106 -10.40 34.35 10.63
C LEU A 106 -9.34 33.48 11.30
N ARG A 107 -9.65 32.19 11.46
CA ARG A 107 -8.70 31.15 11.87
C ARG A 107 -8.31 30.33 10.67
N ILE A 108 -7.04 30.37 10.29
CA ILE A 108 -6.50 29.65 9.14
C ILE A 108 -5.58 28.54 9.65
N GLY A 109 -5.88 27.30 9.23
CA GLY A 109 -5.09 26.13 9.56
C GLY A 109 -4.54 25.40 8.35
N LYS A 110 -3.43 24.71 8.55
CA LYS A 110 -2.83 23.77 7.59
C LYS A 110 -3.02 22.35 8.08
N LYS A 111 -3.75 21.56 7.34
CA LYS A 111 -4.12 20.18 7.69
C LYS A 111 -3.67 19.22 6.59
N ARG A 112 -3.17 18.05 6.97
CA ARG A 112 -2.85 16.97 6.02
C ARG A 112 -4.12 16.32 5.50
N VAL A 113 -4.15 16.09 4.19
CA VAL A 113 -5.24 15.41 3.49
C VAL A 113 -4.68 14.25 2.65
N PRO A 114 -5.50 13.26 2.25
CA PRO A 114 -5.06 12.21 1.33
C PRO A 114 -4.54 12.78 0.01
N LEU A 115 -3.47 12.18 -0.52
CA LEU A 115 -2.88 12.60 -1.79
C LEU A 115 -3.79 12.26 -2.99
N GLY A 116 -4.56 11.19 -2.88
CA GLY A 116 -5.39 10.66 -3.95
C GLY A 116 -4.66 9.58 -4.75
N VAL A 117 -5.00 9.48 -6.03
CA VAL A 117 -4.37 8.53 -6.97
C VAL A 117 -3.14 9.19 -7.59
N VAL A 118 -2.04 8.44 -7.61
CA VAL A 118 -0.76 8.86 -8.21
C VAL A 118 -0.48 8.02 -9.45
#